data_6b36c549cb9ab8b40273a8b6717e9f34
#
_entry.id   6b36c549cb9ab8b40273a8b6717e9f34
#
_cell.length_a   1.000
_cell.length_b   1.000
_cell.length_c   1.000
_cell.angle_alpha   90.00
_cell.angle_beta   90.00
_cell.angle_gamma   90.00
#
_symmetry.space_group_name_H-M   'P 1'
#
loop_
_entity.id
_entity.type
_entity.pdbx_description
1 polymer ?
#
loop_
_entity_poly.entity_id
_entity_poly.type
_entity_poly.pdbx_seq_one_letter_code
_entity_poly.pdbx_strand_id
1 'polypeptide(L)'
;GETEVFVDDSSSPLFAGLENKQTTLMSHTDFVSGLPEGFRAVAHSADCTNSAVECPEKKLYGLQFHPETEITKNGTQIIRNFLVHVCGAKLDYNMDDFIETQTELIRKQVGDKKVLLALSGGVDSSVCAALLARAIPNQVVCIFVDHGFMRKNEGDEIEEIFSKRELKFVRVNAEERFLKKLEGVSDPETKRKTIGAEFIKVFEEQSELYGDTEFLAQGTIYPDVIESGNSAAANIKSHHNVGGLPENMKFIGIVEPLRNLFKDEVRKVGIKLGLPENLVWRQPFPGPGLAIRVIGDLTHEKLEILRNADAIVREELERANAGANQYFAVLTNTRSVGVMGDGRTYD
;
A
#
# COMPACT_ATOMS: atom_id res chain seq x y z
N GLY A 1 -2.11 26.75 5.38
CA GLY A 1 -2.34 26.98 3.95
C GLY A 1 -1.03 27.21 3.21
N GLU A 2 -1.10 27.45 1.90
CA GLU A 2 0.06 27.86 1.10
C GLU A 2 0.55 29.22 1.60
N THR A 3 1.86 29.32 1.88
CA THR A 3 2.48 30.51 2.50
C THR A 3 3.83 30.79 1.84
N GLU A 4 4.12 32.07 1.64
CA GLU A 4 5.43 32.54 1.19
C GLU A 4 6.38 32.65 2.37
N VAL A 5 7.54 32.00 2.26
CA VAL A 5 8.64 32.07 3.22
C VAL A 5 9.82 32.72 2.57
N PHE A 6 10.44 33.69 3.25
CA PHE A 6 11.62 34.41 2.79
C PHE A 6 12.86 33.93 3.54
N VAL A 7 13.87 33.52 2.81
CA VAL A 7 15.16 33.10 3.34
C VAL A 7 15.97 34.33 3.69
N ASP A 8 16.29 34.51 4.98
CA ASP A 8 17.08 35.63 5.50
C ASP A 8 18.58 35.38 5.43
N ASP A 9 18.97 34.11 5.56
CA ASP A 9 20.38 33.70 5.49
C ASP A 9 20.57 32.61 4.43
N SER A 10 21.03 33.03 3.27
CA SER A 10 21.34 32.12 2.15
C SER A 10 22.55 31.23 2.40
N SER A 11 23.33 31.45 3.47
CA SER A 11 24.43 30.59 3.87
C SER A 11 23.95 29.35 4.67
N SER A 12 22.68 29.32 5.09
CA SER A 12 22.11 28.14 5.73
C SER A 12 22.16 26.93 4.81
N PRO A 13 22.69 25.81 5.27
CA PRO A 13 22.77 24.59 4.45
C PRO A 13 21.40 24.07 3.98
N LEU A 14 20.31 24.38 4.71
CA LEU A 14 18.96 23.97 4.32
C LEU A 14 18.51 24.56 2.98
N PHE A 15 18.93 25.79 2.69
CA PHE A 15 18.50 26.54 1.52
C PHE A 15 19.57 26.62 0.43
N ALA A 16 20.62 25.81 0.52
CA ALA A 16 21.71 25.79 -0.47
C ALA A 16 21.17 25.55 -1.89
N GLY A 17 21.48 26.48 -2.81
CA GLY A 17 21.04 26.41 -4.22
C GLY A 17 19.57 26.74 -4.47
N LEU A 18 18.86 27.28 -3.48
CA LEU A 18 17.47 27.70 -3.59
C LEU A 18 17.35 29.23 -3.66
N GLU A 19 16.27 29.71 -4.24
CA GLU A 19 15.92 31.14 -4.27
C GLU A 19 15.53 31.62 -2.87
N ASN A 20 15.63 32.94 -2.63
CA ASN A 20 15.28 33.52 -1.33
C ASN A 20 13.78 33.45 -1.01
N LYS A 21 12.93 33.26 -1.99
CA LYS A 21 11.48 33.16 -1.83
C LYS A 21 11.04 31.72 -2.07
N GLN A 22 10.41 31.12 -1.07
CA GLN A 22 9.91 29.76 -1.10
C GLN A 22 8.41 29.71 -0.95
N THR A 23 7.72 28.91 -1.76
CA THR A 23 6.31 28.55 -1.54
C THR A 23 6.24 27.30 -0.69
N THR A 24 5.58 27.39 0.46
CA THR A 24 5.54 26.31 1.46
C THR A 24 4.12 26.04 1.96
N LEU A 25 3.89 24.87 2.56
CA LEU A 25 2.69 24.60 3.34
C LEU A 25 2.94 24.91 4.82
N MET A 26 2.18 25.86 5.40
CA MET A 26 2.08 26.03 6.86
C MET A 26 0.73 25.55 7.37
N SER A 27 0.76 24.73 8.42
CA SER A 27 -0.44 24.16 9.06
C SER A 27 -0.25 24.12 10.58
N HIS A 28 -0.30 25.28 11.20
CA HIS A 28 -0.12 25.44 12.66
C HIS A 28 -0.90 26.64 13.16
N THR A 29 -1.28 26.62 14.44
CA THR A 29 -1.85 27.73 15.23
C THR A 29 -0.80 28.45 16.05
N ASP A 30 0.17 27.70 16.55
CA ASP A 30 1.24 28.20 17.41
C ASP A 30 2.56 28.25 16.62
N PHE A 31 3.40 29.20 16.98
CA PHE A 31 4.76 29.33 16.41
C PHE A 31 5.77 29.70 17.49
N VAL A 32 7.04 29.40 17.19
CA VAL A 32 8.14 29.73 18.11
C VAL A 32 8.40 31.22 18.07
N SER A 33 8.04 31.94 19.14
CA SER A 33 8.23 33.41 19.26
C SER A 33 9.63 33.80 19.72
N GLY A 34 10.27 32.97 20.55
CA GLY A 34 11.61 33.20 21.09
C GLY A 34 12.53 32.03 20.87
N LEU A 35 13.78 32.29 20.51
CA LEU A 35 14.77 31.26 20.23
C LEU A 35 15.64 31.00 21.46
N PRO A 36 16.00 29.73 21.73
CA PRO A 36 16.99 29.39 22.75
C PRO A 36 18.39 29.90 22.39
N GLU A 37 19.27 29.96 23.38
CA GLU A 37 20.66 30.35 23.22
C GLU A 37 21.36 29.42 22.18
N GLY A 38 22.05 30.03 21.24
CA GLY A 38 22.76 29.35 20.13
C GLY A 38 21.89 29.10 18.90
N PHE A 39 20.58 29.37 18.96
CA PHE A 39 19.72 29.30 17.77
C PHE A 39 19.60 30.66 17.09
N ARG A 40 19.47 30.65 15.77
CA ARG A 40 19.18 31.82 14.94
C ARG A 40 18.05 31.51 13.96
N ALA A 41 17.26 32.50 13.64
CA ALA A 41 16.32 32.43 12.54
C ALA A 41 17.05 32.56 11.20
N VAL A 42 16.67 31.77 10.22
CA VAL A 42 17.25 31.77 8.86
C VAL A 42 16.20 31.97 7.77
N ALA A 43 14.91 31.93 8.15
CA ALA A 43 13.81 32.30 7.26
C ALA A 43 12.59 32.73 8.07
N HIS A 44 11.78 33.62 7.46
CA HIS A 44 10.53 34.13 8.04
C HIS A 44 9.37 34.11 7.03
N SER A 45 8.15 34.25 7.52
CA SER A 45 6.96 34.59 6.72
C SER A 45 6.28 35.81 7.33
N ALA A 46 5.24 36.32 6.66
CA ALA A 46 4.50 37.48 7.15
C ALA A 46 3.97 37.30 8.58
N ASP A 47 3.53 36.08 8.92
CA ASP A 47 2.90 35.77 10.21
C ASP A 47 3.79 34.92 11.16
N CYS A 48 4.96 34.48 10.70
CA CYS A 48 5.88 33.64 11.48
C CYS A 48 7.33 34.10 11.29
N THR A 49 7.87 34.78 12.31
CA THR A 49 9.23 35.33 12.28
C THR A 49 10.31 34.26 12.32
N ASN A 50 10.01 33.06 12.82
CA ASN A 50 10.95 31.94 12.94
C ASN A 50 10.47 30.75 12.12
N SER A 51 10.23 30.97 10.81
CA SER A 51 9.76 29.90 9.89
C SER A 51 10.80 28.81 9.68
N ALA A 52 12.10 29.16 9.75
CA ALA A 52 13.21 28.22 9.79
C ALA A 52 14.25 28.72 10.80
N VAL A 53 14.78 27.79 11.59
CA VAL A 53 15.75 28.07 12.63
C VAL A 53 16.90 27.07 12.61
N GLU A 54 18.09 27.48 13.05
CA GLU A 54 19.23 26.57 13.13
C GLU A 54 20.14 26.85 14.31
N CYS A 55 20.79 25.81 14.80
CA CYS A 55 21.94 25.85 15.70
C CYS A 55 23.04 24.95 15.11
N PRO A 56 23.89 25.47 14.21
CA PRO A 56 24.89 24.66 13.48
C PRO A 56 25.85 23.90 14.39
N GLU A 57 26.27 24.51 15.51
CA GLU A 57 27.16 23.87 16.49
C GLU A 57 26.59 22.58 17.07
N LYS A 58 25.27 22.53 17.27
CA LYS A 58 24.55 21.37 17.80
C LYS A 58 23.98 20.50 16.69
N LYS A 59 24.11 20.90 15.42
CA LYS A 59 23.47 20.27 14.25
C LYS A 59 21.96 20.13 14.40
N LEU A 60 21.32 21.14 15.01
CA LEU A 60 19.87 21.20 15.18
C LEU A 60 19.27 22.20 14.20
N TYR A 61 18.26 21.76 13.48
CA TYR A 61 17.56 22.54 12.45
C TYR A 61 16.07 22.33 12.63
N GLY A 62 15.29 23.40 12.52
CA GLY A 62 13.83 23.37 12.68
C GLY A 62 13.14 24.13 11.57
N LEU A 63 12.05 23.56 11.07
CA LEU A 63 11.16 24.17 10.10
C LEU A 63 9.75 24.24 10.69
N GLN A 64 9.07 25.36 10.53
CA GLN A 64 7.68 25.52 10.93
C GLN A 64 6.72 25.09 9.81
N PHE A 65 7.20 24.99 8.59
CA PHE A 65 6.47 24.51 7.43
C PHE A 65 6.77 23.04 7.13
N HIS A 66 5.97 22.43 6.25
CA HIS A 66 6.02 21.02 5.90
C HIS A 66 6.79 20.81 4.58
N PRO A 67 8.09 20.49 4.63
CA PRO A 67 8.89 20.25 3.41
C PRO A 67 8.53 18.94 2.71
N GLU A 68 7.86 18.00 3.39
CA GLU A 68 7.46 16.69 2.87
C GLU A 68 6.23 16.74 1.96
N THR A 69 5.53 17.87 1.89
CA THR A 69 4.30 17.98 1.11
C THR A 69 4.53 18.51 -0.31
N GLU A 70 3.67 18.13 -1.25
CA GLU A 70 3.71 18.61 -2.64
C GLU A 70 3.48 20.12 -2.77
N ILE A 71 2.80 20.76 -1.80
CA ILE A 71 2.57 22.21 -1.77
C ILE A 71 3.88 22.98 -1.56
N THR A 72 4.82 22.39 -0.81
CA THR A 72 6.15 22.97 -0.63
C THR A 72 7.01 22.67 -1.85
N LYS A 73 7.07 23.61 -2.82
CA LYS A 73 7.64 23.40 -4.16
C LYS A 73 9.06 22.85 -4.16
N ASN A 74 9.93 23.29 -3.25
CA ASN A 74 11.32 22.87 -3.13
C ASN A 74 11.57 21.98 -1.91
N GLY A 75 10.53 21.37 -1.33
CA GLY A 75 10.62 20.59 -0.11
C GLY A 75 11.61 19.44 -0.20
N THR A 76 11.59 18.68 -1.29
CA THR A 76 12.56 17.61 -1.57
C THR A 76 14.02 18.12 -1.56
N GLN A 77 14.27 19.31 -2.13
CA GLN A 77 15.63 19.85 -2.13
C GLN A 77 16.07 20.32 -0.74
N ILE A 78 15.15 20.88 0.06
CA ILE A 78 15.42 21.25 1.46
C ILE A 78 15.78 20.01 2.30
N ILE A 79 15.01 18.93 2.18
CA ILE A 79 15.29 17.66 2.85
C ILE A 79 16.64 17.08 2.38
N ARG A 80 16.88 17.09 1.06
CA ARG A 80 18.16 16.65 0.49
C ARG A 80 19.33 17.46 1.03
N ASN A 81 19.20 18.78 1.11
CA ASN A 81 20.23 19.65 1.65
C ASN A 81 20.55 19.31 3.11
N PHE A 82 19.54 19.08 3.93
CA PHE A 82 19.72 18.63 5.31
C PHE A 82 20.49 17.29 5.37
N LEU A 83 20.06 16.30 4.59
CA LEU A 83 20.71 14.97 4.58
C LEU A 83 22.17 15.05 4.13
N VAL A 84 22.46 15.79 3.07
CA VAL A 84 23.81 15.86 2.49
C VAL A 84 24.72 16.79 3.28
N HIS A 85 24.28 18.03 3.53
CA HIS A 85 25.15 19.07 4.08
C HIS A 85 25.22 19.05 5.62
N VAL A 86 24.17 18.59 6.29
CA VAL A 86 24.14 18.53 7.76
C VAL A 86 24.48 17.12 8.26
N CYS A 87 23.81 16.09 7.72
CA CYS A 87 24.01 14.70 8.15
C CYS A 87 25.21 14.03 7.48
N GLY A 88 25.73 14.57 6.37
CA GLY A 88 26.81 13.95 5.59
C GLY A 88 26.39 12.64 4.91
N ALA A 89 25.10 12.49 4.63
CA ALA A 89 24.56 11.29 3.98
C ALA A 89 25.06 11.19 2.53
N LYS A 90 25.40 9.97 2.13
CA LYS A 90 25.67 9.64 0.73
C LYS A 90 24.37 9.31 0.03
N LEU A 91 24.21 9.78 -1.20
CA LEU A 91 23.04 9.51 -2.02
C LEU A 91 23.30 8.34 -2.98
N ASP A 92 23.69 7.20 -2.42
CA ASP A 92 24.11 6.00 -3.14
C ASP A 92 23.07 4.88 -3.11
N TYR A 93 21.93 5.09 -2.44
CA TYR A 93 20.85 4.12 -2.41
C TYR A 93 20.11 4.06 -3.75
N ASN A 94 19.99 2.86 -4.33
CA ASN A 94 19.21 2.61 -5.55
C ASN A 94 18.45 1.28 -5.47
N MET A 95 17.40 1.16 -6.30
CA MET A 95 16.50 -0.01 -6.29
C MET A 95 17.13 -1.27 -6.91
N ASP A 96 18.17 -1.16 -7.72
CA ASP A 96 18.83 -2.33 -8.28
C ASP A 96 19.67 -3.02 -7.21
N ASP A 97 20.43 -2.25 -6.44
CA ASP A 97 21.19 -2.76 -5.29
C ASP A 97 20.27 -3.37 -4.24
N PHE A 98 19.07 -2.77 -4.03
CA PHE A 98 18.05 -3.32 -3.15
C PHE A 98 17.62 -4.72 -3.60
N ILE A 99 17.26 -4.89 -4.89
CA ILE A 99 16.79 -6.18 -5.43
C ILE A 99 17.87 -7.27 -5.26
N GLU A 100 19.12 -6.96 -5.61
CA GLU A 100 20.21 -7.92 -5.47
C GLU A 100 20.47 -8.26 -4.00
N THR A 101 20.54 -7.25 -3.13
CA THR A 101 20.74 -7.44 -1.68
C THR A 101 19.61 -8.30 -1.08
N GLN A 102 18.37 -8.00 -1.40
CA GLN A 102 17.22 -8.79 -0.90
C GLN A 102 17.23 -10.21 -1.45
N THR A 103 17.60 -10.38 -2.71
CA THR A 103 17.74 -11.71 -3.33
C THR A 103 18.74 -12.57 -2.55
N GLU A 104 19.90 -12.01 -2.19
CA GLU A 104 20.91 -12.71 -1.39
C GLU A 104 20.43 -13.00 0.03
N LEU A 105 19.78 -12.04 0.68
CA LEU A 105 19.22 -12.22 2.03
C LEU A 105 18.15 -13.32 2.07
N ILE A 106 17.25 -13.36 1.09
CA ILE A 106 16.22 -14.38 0.97
C ILE A 106 16.88 -15.76 0.78
N ARG A 107 17.85 -15.89 -0.11
CA ARG A 107 18.60 -17.16 -0.34
C ARG A 107 19.28 -17.65 0.93
N LYS A 108 19.91 -16.74 1.66
CA LYS A 108 20.58 -17.08 2.93
C LYS A 108 19.59 -17.49 4.02
N GLN A 109 18.45 -16.82 4.10
CA GLN A 109 17.43 -17.10 5.11
C GLN A 109 16.71 -18.42 4.85
N VAL A 110 16.34 -18.67 3.59
CA VAL A 110 15.49 -19.79 3.21
C VAL A 110 16.30 -21.08 2.95
N GLY A 111 17.50 -20.95 2.36
CA GLY A 111 18.32 -22.08 1.96
C GLY A 111 17.62 -22.96 0.91
N ASP A 112 17.54 -24.25 1.18
CA ASP A 112 16.88 -25.26 0.33
C ASP A 112 15.40 -25.50 0.67
N LYS A 113 14.85 -24.74 1.61
CA LYS A 113 13.49 -24.90 2.12
C LYS A 113 12.44 -24.24 1.24
N LYS A 114 11.18 -24.59 1.46
CA LYS A 114 10.04 -24.03 0.72
C LYS A 114 9.36 -22.90 1.49
N VAL A 115 8.83 -21.94 0.72
CA VAL A 115 8.14 -20.75 1.22
C VAL A 115 6.69 -20.77 0.74
N LEU A 116 5.76 -20.56 1.66
CA LEU A 116 4.35 -20.35 1.38
C LEU A 116 4.04 -18.86 1.35
N LEU A 117 3.28 -18.41 0.38
CA LEU A 117 2.82 -17.03 0.25
C LEU A 117 1.32 -16.98 -0.02
N ALA A 118 0.57 -16.23 0.80
CA ALA A 118 -0.80 -15.86 0.49
C ALA A 118 -0.79 -14.67 -0.48
N LEU A 119 -1.20 -14.90 -1.73
CA LEU A 119 -1.27 -13.88 -2.75
C LEU A 119 -2.66 -13.25 -2.75
N SER A 120 -2.77 -12.00 -2.31
CA SER A 120 -4.06 -11.28 -2.24
C SER A 120 -4.47 -10.58 -3.54
N GLY A 121 -3.59 -10.58 -4.56
CA GLY A 121 -3.77 -9.78 -5.77
C GLY A 121 -3.40 -8.30 -5.62
N GLY A 122 -3.08 -7.83 -4.41
CA GLY A 122 -2.56 -6.49 -4.17
C GLY A 122 -1.11 -6.34 -4.65
N VAL A 123 -0.67 -5.09 -4.87
CA VAL A 123 0.69 -4.82 -5.38
C VAL A 123 1.78 -5.37 -4.46
N ASP A 124 1.63 -5.26 -3.14
CA ASP A 124 2.68 -5.67 -2.19
C ASP A 124 2.90 -7.20 -2.21
N SER A 125 1.84 -7.98 -2.12
CA SER A 125 1.92 -9.44 -2.23
C SER A 125 2.43 -9.88 -3.61
N SER A 126 2.09 -9.16 -4.67
CA SER A 126 2.54 -9.42 -6.02
C SER A 126 4.03 -9.14 -6.22
N VAL A 127 4.53 -8.03 -5.68
CA VAL A 127 5.98 -7.71 -5.71
C VAL A 127 6.76 -8.68 -4.84
N CYS A 128 6.23 -9.05 -3.67
CA CYS A 128 6.79 -10.08 -2.80
C CYS A 128 6.93 -11.41 -3.57
N ALA A 129 5.87 -11.88 -4.23
CA ALA A 129 5.88 -13.10 -5.06
C ALA A 129 6.93 -13.04 -6.17
N ALA A 130 7.01 -11.91 -6.89
CA ALA A 130 7.97 -11.74 -7.98
C ALA A 130 9.43 -11.75 -7.49
N LEU A 131 9.70 -11.11 -6.34
CA LEU A 131 11.02 -11.08 -5.74
C LEU A 131 11.44 -12.47 -5.21
N LEU A 132 10.52 -13.18 -4.58
CA LEU A 132 10.75 -14.55 -4.13
C LEU A 132 11.02 -15.50 -5.31
N ALA A 133 10.23 -15.42 -6.39
CA ALA A 133 10.45 -16.23 -7.59
C ALA A 133 11.85 -16.01 -8.19
N ARG A 134 12.34 -14.75 -8.18
CA ARG A 134 13.72 -14.43 -8.61
C ARG A 134 14.78 -14.97 -7.66
N ALA A 135 14.54 -14.87 -6.35
CA ALA A 135 15.53 -15.24 -5.34
C ALA A 135 15.67 -16.75 -5.20
N ILE A 136 14.56 -17.46 -5.11
CA ILE A 136 14.46 -18.89 -4.81
C ILE A 136 13.51 -19.60 -5.77
N PRO A 137 13.88 -19.70 -7.07
CA PRO A 137 13.02 -20.29 -8.10
C PRO A 137 12.59 -21.70 -7.71
N ASN A 138 11.31 -22.04 -7.98
CA ASN A 138 10.68 -23.32 -7.68
C ASN A 138 10.56 -23.71 -6.18
N GLN A 139 10.97 -22.84 -5.24
CA GLN A 139 10.80 -23.08 -3.79
C GLN A 139 9.57 -22.35 -3.22
N VAL A 140 8.86 -21.57 -4.03
CA VAL A 140 7.72 -20.75 -3.61
C VAL A 140 6.41 -21.39 -4.01
N VAL A 141 5.49 -21.51 -3.06
CA VAL A 141 4.09 -21.89 -3.28
C VAL A 141 3.24 -20.65 -3.02
N CYS A 142 2.62 -20.10 -4.06
CA CYS A 142 1.70 -18.98 -3.98
C CYS A 142 0.27 -19.48 -4.00
N ILE A 143 -0.48 -19.28 -2.92
CA ILE A 143 -1.91 -19.58 -2.84
C ILE A 143 -2.70 -18.30 -3.07
N PHE A 144 -3.46 -18.24 -4.13
CA PHE A 144 -4.38 -17.17 -4.46
C PHE A 144 -5.81 -17.65 -4.18
N VAL A 145 -6.43 -17.12 -3.13
CA VAL A 145 -7.83 -17.41 -2.80
C VAL A 145 -8.74 -16.46 -3.57
N ASP A 146 -9.37 -16.99 -4.61
CA ASP A 146 -10.39 -16.27 -5.35
C ASP A 146 -11.73 -16.41 -4.64
N HIS A 147 -12.06 -15.42 -3.81
CA HIS A 147 -13.29 -15.36 -3.03
C HIS A 147 -14.50 -14.85 -3.85
N GLY A 148 -14.33 -14.58 -5.14
CA GLY A 148 -15.40 -14.15 -6.02
C GLY A 148 -15.78 -12.66 -5.93
N PHE A 149 -15.11 -11.87 -5.08
CA PHE A 149 -15.39 -10.43 -4.91
C PHE A 149 -14.36 -9.52 -5.57
N MET A 150 -13.55 -10.10 -6.43
CA MET A 150 -12.56 -9.37 -7.22
C MET A 150 -13.23 -8.53 -8.32
N ARG A 151 -12.49 -7.55 -8.84
CA ARG A 151 -12.90 -6.81 -10.03
C ARG A 151 -13.03 -7.75 -11.24
N LYS A 152 -13.69 -7.26 -12.28
CA LYS A 152 -13.85 -8.02 -13.52
C LYS A 152 -12.48 -8.46 -14.07
N ASN A 153 -12.34 -9.74 -14.37
CA ASN A 153 -11.15 -10.41 -14.91
C ASN A 153 -9.89 -10.37 -14.02
N GLU A 154 -9.95 -9.79 -12.82
CA GLU A 154 -8.76 -9.59 -11.98
C GLU A 154 -8.12 -10.91 -11.55
N GLY A 155 -8.91 -11.93 -11.22
CA GLY A 155 -8.39 -13.26 -10.87
C GLY A 155 -7.65 -13.92 -12.04
N ASP A 156 -8.17 -13.79 -13.26
CA ASP A 156 -7.56 -14.37 -14.47
C ASP A 156 -6.26 -13.63 -14.83
N GLU A 157 -6.22 -12.31 -14.70
CA GLU A 157 -5.01 -11.51 -14.89
C GLU A 157 -3.89 -11.93 -13.93
N ILE A 158 -4.22 -12.15 -12.66
CA ILE A 158 -3.27 -12.59 -11.63
C ILE A 158 -2.74 -13.98 -11.98
N GLU A 159 -3.61 -14.91 -12.35
CA GLU A 159 -3.22 -16.26 -12.76
C GLU A 159 -2.31 -16.22 -14.00
N GLU A 160 -2.63 -15.40 -15.00
CA GLU A 160 -1.80 -15.26 -16.20
C GLU A 160 -0.39 -14.73 -15.90
N ILE A 161 -0.28 -13.76 -14.96
CA ILE A 161 1.00 -13.16 -14.58
C ILE A 161 1.87 -14.16 -13.81
N PHE A 162 1.29 -14.88 -12.86
CA PHE A 162 2.06 -15.70 -11.94
C PHE A 162 2.26 -17.15 -12.40
N SER A 163 1.39 -17.70 -13.26
CA SER A 163 1.60 -19.01 -13.88
C SER A 163 2.83 -19.08 -14.81
N LYS A 164 3.30 -17.94 -15.28
CA LYS A 164 4.49 -17.81 -16.14
C LYS A 164 5.80 -17.64 -15.36
N ARG A 165 5.75 -17.57 -14.02
CA ARG A 165 6.94 -17.36 -13.17
C ARG A 165 7.43 -18.67 -12.57
N GLU A 166 8.68 -18.69 -12.16
CA GLU A 166 9.32 -19.87 -11.53
C GLU A 166 8.87 -20.05 -10.07
N LEU A 167 7.56 -20.25 -9.89
CA LEU A 167 6.90 -20.56 -8.63
C LEU A 167 5.70 -21.48 -8.88
N LYS A 168 5.24 -22.15 -7.83
CA LYS A 168 4.00 -22.90 -7.90
C LYS A 168 2.82 -21.99 -7.59
N PHE A 169 2.05 -21.64 -8.60
CA PHE A 169 0.82 -20.86 -8.43
C PHE A 169 -0.39 -21.79 -8.23
N VAL A 170 -1.20 -21.50 -7.22
CA VAL A 170 -2.41 -22.25 -6.88
C VAL A 170 -3.57 -21.29 -6.74
N ARG A 171 -4.53 -21.32 -7.67
CA ARG A 171 -5.80 -20.60 -7.55
C ARG A 171 -6.83 -21.48 -6.88
N VAL A 172 -7.41 -20.98 -5.81
CA VAL A 172 -8.49 -21.64 -5.07
C VAL A 172 -9.78 -20.90 -5.37
N ASN A 173 -10.63 -21.45 -6.23
CA ASN A 173 -11.94 -20.88 -6.49
C ASN A 173 -12.88 -21.17 -5.30
N ALA A 174 -13.21 -20.14 -4.54
CA ALA A 174 -14.00 -20.23 -3.31
C ALA A 174 -15.26 -19.34 -3.33
N GLU A 175 -15.65 -18.77 -4.48
CA GLU A 175 -16.75 -17.81 -4.60
C GLU A 175 -18.04 -18.30 -3.93
N GLU A 176 -18.51 -19.51 -4.25
CA GLU A 176 -19.73 -20.10 -3.68
C GLU A 176 -19.66 -20.24 -2.15
N ARG A 177 -18.48 -20.59 -1.64
CA ARG A 177 -18.21 -20.73 -0.21
C ARG A 177 -18.37 -19.40 0.53
N PHE A 178 -17.79 -18.33 -0.04
CA PHE A 178 -17.85 -17.00 0.54
C PHE A 178 -19.26 -16.39 0.41
N LEU A 179 -19.95 -16.56 -0.71
CA LEU A 179 -21.33 -16.13 -0.90
C LEU A 179 -22.25 -16.75 0.14
N LYS A 180 -22.14 -18.07 0.35
CA LYS A 180 -22.92 -18.79 1.36
C LYS A 180 -22.69 -18.28 2.79
N LYS A 181 -21.44 -17.88 3.11
CA LYS A 181 -21.10 -17.30 4.44
C LYS A 181 -21.68 -15.91 4.64
N LEU A 182 -21.93 -15.19 3.56
CA LEU A 182 -22.47 -13.83 3.59
C LEU A 182 -23.99 -13.77 3.36
N GLU A 183 -24.65 -14.90 3.25
CA GLU A 183 -26.10 -14.96 3.11
C GLU A 183 -26.81 -14.26 4.29
N GLY A 184 -27.63 -13.26 4.00
CA GLY A 184 -28.32 -12.43 5.00
C GLY A 184 -27.43 -11.43 5.76
N VAL A 185 -26.15 -11.30 5.43
CA VAL A 185 -25.23 -10.34 6.07
C VAL A 185 -25.28 -9.03 5.30
N SER A 186 -25.83 -7.98 5.92
CA SER A 186 -25.94 -6.64 5.32
C SER A 186 -24.93 -5.62 5.86
N ASP A 187 -24.49 -5.77 7.11
CA ASP A 187 -23.56 -4.85 7.76
C ASP A 187 -22.15 -4.96 7.17
N PRO A 188 -21.53 -3.84 6.70
CA PRO A 188 -20.23 -3.85 6.05
C PRO A 188 -19.09 -4.39 6.93
N GLU A 189 -19.11 -4.09 8.22
CA GLU A 189 -18.05 -4.54 9.14
C GLU A 189 -18.17 -6.04 9.42
N THR A 190 -19.39 -6.55 9.52
CA THR A 190 -19.65 -7.99 9.64
C THR A 190 -19.22 -8.72 8.37
N LYS A 191 -19.52 -8.17 7.17
CA LYS A 191 -19.00 -8.71 5.90
C LYS A 191 -17.47 -8.79 5.91
N ARG A 192 -16.80 -7.69 6.28
CA ARG A 192 -15.35 -7.64 6.34
C ARG A 192 -14.76 -8.72 7.24
N LYS A 193 -15.30 -8.86 8.46
CA LYS A 193 -14.84 -9.87 9.43
C LYS A 193 -15.10 -11.30 8.95
N THR A 194 -16.27 -11.55 8.38
CA THR A 194 -16.64 -12.87 7.87
C THR A 194 -15.75 -13.30 6.72
N ILE A 195 -15.52 -12.39 5.76
CA ILE A 195 -14.62 -12.64 4.62
C ILE A 195 -13.21 -12.92 5.12
N GLY A 196 -12.75 -12.10 6.06
CA GLY A 196 -11.43 -12.28 6.65
C GLY A 196 -11.23 -13.63 7.32
N ALA A 197 -12.16 -14.00 8.19
CA ALA A 197 -12.10 -15.27 8.90
C ALA A 197 -12.19 -16.49 7.95
N GLU A 198 -13.00 -16.39 6.89
CA GLU A 198 -13.14 -17.48 5.93
C GLU A 198 -11.93 -17.59 5.02
N PHE A 199 -11.32 -16.45 4.64
CA PHE A 199 -10.07 -16.44 3.87
C PHE A 199 -8.96 -17.22 4.57
N ILE A 200 -8.80 -17.02 5.88
CA ILE A 200 -7.80 -17.72 6.67
C ILE A 200 -8.06 -19.22 6.62
N LYS A 201 -9.29 -19.65 6.85
CA LYS A 201 -9.65 -21.08 6.82
C LYS A 201 -9.35 -21.72 5.48
N VAL A 202 -9.73 -21.05 4.37
CA VAL A 202 -9.41 -21.55 3.02
C VAL A 202 -7.90 -21.64 2.83
N PHE A 203 -7.16 -20.61 3.28
CA PHE A 203 -5.71 -20.60 3.18
C PHE A 203 -5.07 -21.72 4.02
N GLU A 204 -5.53 -21.94 5.26
CA GLU A 204 -5.08 -23.04 6.13
C GLU A 204 -5.33 -24.41 5.49
N GLU A 205 -6.55 -24.68 5.04
CA GLU A 205 -6.92 -25.92 4.37
C GLU A 205 -6.05 -26.21 3.14
N GLN A 206 -5.76 -25.17 2.36
CA GLN A 206 -4.89 -25.31 1.19
C GLN A 206 -3.41 -25.48 1.58
N SER A 207 -2.97 -24.80 2.61
CA SER A 207 -1.59 -24.87 3.07
C SER A 207 -1.22 -26.24 3.62
N GLU A 208 -2.17 -26.97 4.25
CA GLU A 208 -1.98 -28.33 4.71
C GLU A 208 -1.59 -29.30 3.56
N LEU A 209 -2.04 -29.01 2.33
CA LEU A 209 -1.64 -29.79 1.15
C LEU A 209 -0.17 -29.59 0.76
N TYR A 210 0.46 -28.56 1.31
CA TYR A 210 1.87 -28.19 1.09
C TYR A 210 2.66 -28.21 2.40
N GLY A 211 2.46 -29.26 3.21
CA GLY A 211 3.03 -29.42 4.54
C GLY A 211 4.57 -29.49 4.60
N ASP A 212 5.24 -29.48 3.45
CA ASP A 212 6.68 -29.37 3.29
C ASP A 212 7.17 -27.90 3.18
N THR A 213 6.28 -26.92 3.36
CA THR A 213 6.65 -25.50 3.42
C THR A 213 7.01 -25.11 4.86
N GLU A 214 8.21 -24.57 5.04
CA GLU A 214 8.77 -24.27 6.36
C GLU A 214 8.78 -22.77 6.67
N PHE A 215 8.65 -21.90 5.68
CA PHE A 215 8.57 -20.46 5.84
C PHE A 215 7.24 -19.90 5.33
N LEU A 216 6.75 -18.86 6.00
CA LEU A 216 5.67 -18.03 5.51
C LEU A 216 6.23 -16.71 4.99
N ALA A 217 5.85 -16.31 3.77
CA ALA A 217 6.18 -14.99 3.25
C ALA A 217 5.01 -14.02 3.41
N GLN A 218 5.33 -12.76 3.68
CA GLN A 218 4.37 -11.67 3.82
C GLN A 218 4.84 -10.45 3.05
N GLY A 219 3.89 -9.76 2.40
CA GLY A 219 4.12 -8.50 1.70
C GLY A 219 4.06 -7.29 2.61
N THR A 220 4.53 -7.39 3.86
CA THR A 220 4.62 -6.30 4.83
C THR A 220 5.52 -5.19 4.29
N ILE A 221 5.09 -3.93 4.37
CA ILE A 221 5.84 -2.75 3.98
C ILE A 221 6.12 -1.85 5.19
N TYR A 222 6.99 -0.85 5.03
CA TYR A 222 7.43 -0.02 6.16
C TYR A 222 6.30 0.74 6.89
N PRO A 223 5.28 1.30 6.23
CA PRO A 223 4.12 1.87 6.91
C PRO A 223 3.40 0.89 7.84
N ASP A 224 3.26 -0.39 7.45
CA ASP A 224 2.62 -1.41 8.30
C ASP A 224 3.43 -1.63 9.59
N VAL A 225 4.76 -1.53 9.50
CA VAL A 225 5.66 -1.67 10.66
C VAL A 225 5.50 -0.50 11.62
N ILE A 226 5.40 0.73 11.11
CA ILE A 226 5.21 1.95 11.93
C ILE A 226 3.86 1.88 12.65
N GLU A 227 2.78 1.58 11.92
CA GLU A 227 1.42 1.49 12.47
C GLU A 227 1.28 0.37 13.51
N SER A 228 2.07 -0.71 13.37
CA SER A 228 2.03 -1.85 14.28
C SER A 228 2.70 -1.60 15.61
N GLY A 229 3.51 -0.54 15.74
CA GLY A 229 4.35 -0.29 16.92
C GLY A 229 5.49 -1.32 17.03
N ASN A 230 6.49 -1.01 17.87
CA ASN A 230 7.71 -1.83 18.05
C ASN A 230 7.52 -3.18 18.76
N SER A 231 6.32 -3.70 18.89
CA SER A 231 6.10 -5.05 19.42
C SER A 231 6.44 -6.08 18.33
N ALA A 232 7.73 -6.35 18.20
CA ALA A 232 8.21 -7.48 17.44
C ALA A 232 7.43 -8.75 17.87
N ALA A 233 6.83 -9.43 16.93
CA ALA A 233 6.28 -10.79 17.05
C ALA A 233 4.84 -10.98 17.54
N ALA A 234 4.10 -9.99 18.05
CA ALA A 234 2.84 -10.33 18.73
C ALA A 234 1.55 -9.81 18.05
N ASN A 235 1.61 -8.95 17.05
CA ASN A 235 0.38 -8.47 16.40
C ASN A 235 0.54 -8.42 14.89
N ILE A 236 0.24 -9.51 14.25
CA ILE A 236 -0.19 -9.52 12.84
C ILE A 236 -1.53 -8.79 12.84
N LYS A 237 -1.46 -7.49 12.54
CA LYS A 237 -2.63 -6.61 12.64
C LYS A 237 -3.70 -6.96 11.63
N SER A 238 -4.90 -7.00 12.14
CA SER A 238 -6.17 -7.30 11.51
C SER A 238 -6.60 -6.39 10.36
N HIS A 239 -5.82 -5.40 9.93
CA HIS A 239 -6.28 -4.40 8.95
C HIS A 239 -5.75 -4.57 7.55
N HIS A 240 -4.55 -5.15 7.38
CA HIS A 240 -3.96 -5.44 6.07
C HIS A 240 -3.59 -6.91 5.88
N ASN A 241 -3.32 -7.65 6.96
CA ASN A 241 -3.29 -9.10 6.96
C ASN A 241 -4.62 -9.64 7.48
N VAL A 242 -5.37 -10.24 6.62
CA VAL A 242 -6.62 -10.90 6.94
C VAL A 242 -6.29 -12.12 7.80
N GLY A 243 -6.32 -11.91 9.13
CA GLY A 243 -6.18 -12.95 10.12
C GLY A 243 -4.75 -13.36 10.49
N GLY A 244 -4.58 -13.77 11.73
CA GLY A 244 -3.32 -14.23 12.30
C GLY A 244 -2.69 -15.41 11.53
N LEU A 245 -1.47 -15.75 11.93
CA LEU A 245 -0.83 -16.98 11.45
C LEU A 245 -1.76 -18.18 11.75
N PRO A 246 -1.87 -19.12 10.81
CA PRO A 246 -2.58 -20.37 11.05
C PRO A 246 -2.08 -21.02 12.33
N GLU A 247 -2.96 -21.22 13.31
CA GLU A 247 -2.58 -21.76 14.63
C GLU A 247 -1.97 -23.17 14.53
N ASN A 248 -2.31 -23.91 13.48
CA ASN A 248 -1.89 -25.27 13.24
C ASN A 248 -0.60 -25.41 12.42
N MET A 249 -0.07 -24.32 11.84
CA MET A 249 1.11 -24.35 10.99
C MET A 249 2.37 -23.97 11.79
N LYS A 250 3.33 -24.86 11.83
CA LYS A 250 4.64 -24.63 12.47
C LYS A 250 5.65 -24.12 11.46
N PHE A 251 5.53 -22.86 11.06
CA PHE A 251 6.59 -22.21 10.30
C PHE A 251 7.82 -21.98 11.19
N ILE A 252 9.00 -22.21 10.64
CA ILE A 252 10.27 -21.93 11.32
C ILE A 252 10.66 -20.45 11.25
N GLY A 253 10.03 -19.68 10.34
CA GLY A 253 10.26 -18.24 10.21
C GLY A 253 9.34 -17.56 9.21
N ILE A 254 9.41 -16.22 9.23
CA ILE A 254 8.68 -15.36 8.33
C ILE A 254 9.69 -14.67 7.40
N VAL A 255 9.34 -14.56 6.12
CA VAL A 255 10.11 -13.84 5.08
C VAL A 255 9.34 -12.58 4.69
N GLU A 256 9.87 -11.41 5.02
CA GLU A 256 9.25 -10.10 4.75
C GLU A 256 10.19 -9.23 3.91
N PRO A 257 10.34 -9.51 2.62
CA PRO A 257 11.38 -8.89 1.81
C PRO A 257 11.15 -7.40 1.53
N LEU A 258 9.93 -6.89 1.73
CA LEU A 258 9.55 -5.51 1.45
C LEU A 258 9.44 -4.64 2.71
N ARG A 259 9.75 -5.20 3.88
CA ARG A 259 9.52 -4.60 5.20
C ARG A 259 10.10 -3.19 5.39
N ASN A 260 11.17 -2.87 4.68
CA ASN A 260 11.86 -1.58 4.79
C ASN A 260 11.52 -0.60 3.65
N LEU A 261 10.57 -0.94 2.79
CA LEU A 261 10.18 -0.12 1.65
C LEU A 261 8.89 0.66 1.90
N PHE A 262 8.86 1.88 1.40
CA PHE A 262 7.63 2.62 1.21
C PHE A 262 6.89 2.16 -0.05
N LYS A 263 5.60 2.49 -0.14
CA LYS A 263 4.71 2.05 -1.24
C LYS A 263 5.24 2.39 -2.63
N ASP A 264 5.82 3.58 -2.80
CA ASP A 264 6.36 4.02 -4.08
C ASP A 264 7.64 3.26 -4.47
N GLU A 265 8.43 2.86 -3.48
CA GLU A 265 9.61 2.02 -3.69
C GLU A 265 9.20 0.59 -4.07
N VAL A 266 8.16 0.03 -3.41
CA VAL A 266 7.58 -1.26 -3.78
C VAL A 266 7.12 -1.27 -5.23
N ARG A 267 6.47 -0.21 -5.69
CA ARG A 267 6.06 -0.06 -7.10
C ARG A 267 7.25 -0.06 -8.04
N LYS A 268 8.30 0.71 -7.73
CA LYS A 268 9.55 0.75 -8.53
C LYS A 268 10.21 -0.63 -8.61
N VAL A 269 10.27 -1.35 -7.49
CA VAL A 269 10.76 -2.74 -7.45
C VAL A 269 9.90 -3.64 -8.33
N GLY A 270 8.56 -3.51 -8.26
CA GLY A 270 7.64 -4.27 -9.09
C GLY A 270 7.88 -4.11 -10.58
N ILE A 271 8.05 -2.87 -11.06
CA ILE A 271 8.39 -2.58 -12.46
C ILE A 271 9.73 -3.22 -12.85
N LYS A 272 10.77 -3.08 -12.01
CA LYS A 272 12.10 -3.68 -12.27
C LYS A 272 12.07 -5.21 -12.29
N LEU A 273 11.15 -5.83 -11.54
CA LEU A 273 10.90 -7.28 -11.56
C LEU A 273 9.99 -7.74 -12.72
N GLY A 274 9.63 -6.82 -13.64
CA GLY A 274 8.84 -7.11 -14.83
C GLY A 274 7.37 -7.44 -14.53
N LEU A 275 6.80 -6.85 -13.46
CA LEU A 275 5.36 -6.85 -13.27
C LEU A 275 4.70 -5.82 -14.19
N PRO A 276 3.51 -6.12 -14.74
CA PRO A 276 2.79 -5.17 -15.59
C PRO A 276 2.44 -3.87 -14.86
N GLU A 277 2.49 -2.75 -15.56
CA GLU A 277 2.19 -1.43 -14.99
C GLU A 277 0.76 -1.36 -14.42
N ASN A 278 -0.23 -1.93 -15.09
CA ASN A 278 -1.61 -1.98 -14.63
C ASN A 278 -1.78 -2.74 -13.29
N LEU A 279 -0.89 -3.67 -12.95
CA LEU A 279 -0.85 -4.32 -11.65
C LEU A 279 -0.16 -3.43 -10.61
N VAL A 280 1.01 -2.87 -10.96
CA VAL A 280 1.86 -2.11 -10.04
C VAL A 280 1.24 -0.75 -9.65
N TRP A 281 0.61 -0.06 -10.62
CA TRP A 281 -0.03 1.23 -10.40
C TRP A 281 -1.53 1.15 -10.12
N ARG A 282 -2.02 -0.06 -9.92
CA ARG A 282 -3.41 -0.30 -9.54
C ARG A 282 -3.78 0.52 -8.31
N GLN A 283 -4.95 1.20 -8.39
CA GLN A 283 -5.48 1.91 -7.24
C GLN A 283 -5.81 0.93 -6.07
N PRO A 284 -5.78 1.39 -4.82
CA PRO A 284 -6.09 0.57 -3.66
C PRO A 284 -7.45 -0.14 -3.83
N PHE A 285 -7.48 -1.41 -3.44
CA PHE A 285 -8.69 -2.21 -3.45
C PHE A 285 -8.82 -2.91 -2.09
N PRO A 286 -9.97 -2.83 -1.45
CA PRO A 286 -10.14 -3.39 -0.12
C PRO A 286 -10.06 -4.92 -0.13
N GLY A 287 -9.51 -5.53 0.92
CA GLY A 287 -9.42 -6.99 1.05
C GLY A 287 -10.75 -7.72 0.86
N PRO A 288 -11.90 -7.24 1.40
CA PRO A 288 -13.21 -7.81 1.13
C PRO A 288 -13.74 -7.60 -0.30
N GLY A 289 -13.01 -6.90 -1.15
CA GLY A 289 -13.36 -6.70 -2.55
C GLY A 289 -14.66 -5.91 -2.75
N LEU A 290 -15.39 -6.26 -3.78
CA LEU A 290 -16.68 -5.64 -4.12
C LEU A 290 -17.78 -5.92 -3.10
N ALA A 291 -17.63 -6.92 -2.24
CA ALA A 291 -18.66 -7.30 -1.26
C ALA A 291 -19.07 -6.14 -0.33
N ILE A 292 -18.13 -5.28 0.06
CA ILE A 292 -18.41 -4.10 0.91
C ILE A 292 -18.95 -2.91 0.11
N ARG A 293 -18.90 -2.97 -1.21
CA ARG A 293 -19.45 -1.95 -2.12
C ARG A 293 -20.87 -2.27 -2.59
N VAL A 294 -21.42 -3.40 -2.18
CA VAL A 294 -22.85 -3.71 -2.29
C VAL A 294 -23.51 -3.35 -0.96
N ILE A 295 -24.36 -2.33 -0.96
CA ILE A 295 -25.13 -1.94 0.22
C ILE A 295 -26.25 -2.96 0.46
N GLY A 296 -26.39 -3.43 1.71
CA GLY A 296 -27.34 -4.48 2.06
C GLY A 296 -26.81 -5.90 1.83
N ASP A 297 -27.70 -6.84 1.59
CA ASP A 297 -27.38 -8.25 1.33
C ASP A 297 -26.63 -8.45 0.01
N LEU A 298 -25.79 -9.45 -0.02
CA LEU A 298 -24.95 -9.78 -1.17
C LEU A 298 -25.56 -10.95 -1.94
N THR A 299 -25.70 -10.80 -3.27
CA THR A 299 -26.10 -11.87 -4.18
C THR A 299 -25.17 -11.91 -5.39
N HIS A 300 -25.13 -13.04 -6.06
CA HIS A 300 -24.35 -13.20 -7.29
C HIS A 300 -24.74 -12.16 -8.35
N GLU A 301 -26.05 -11.92 -8.53
CA GLU A 301 -26.57 -10.93 -9.47
C GLU A 301 -26.08 -9.51 -9.15
N LYS A 302 -26.16 -9.09 -7.88
CA LYS A 302 -25.69 -7.77 -7.43
C LYS A 302 -24.17 -7.60 -7.64
N LEU A 303 -23.42 -8.67 -7.43
CA LEU A 303 -21.97 -8.67 -7.70
C LEU A 303 -21.67 -8.48 -9.17
N GLU A 304 -22.38 -9.19 -10.06
CA GLU A 304 -22.18 -9.06 -11.50
C GLU A 304 -22.55 -7.67 -12.01
N ILE A 305 -23.66 -7.10 -11.53
CA ILE A 305 -24.03 -5.71 -11.84
C ILE A 305 -22.90 -4.76 -11.41
N LEU A 306 -22.42 -4.89 -10.17
CA LEU A 306 -21.37 -4.02 -9.63
C LEU A 306 -20.03 -4.21 -10.35
N ARG A 307 -19.63 -5.46 -10.68
CA ARG A 307 -18.42 -5.74 -11.47
C ARG A 307 -18.42 -5.03 -12.81
N ASN A 308 -19.54 -5.11 -13.52
CA ASN A 308 -19.69 -4.48 -14.83
C ASN A 308 -19.71 -2.94 -14.70
N ALA A 309 -20.42 -2.40 -13.72
CA ALA A 309 -20.48 -0.96 -13.46
C ALA A 309 -19.08 -0.42 -13.07
N ASP A 310 -18.37 -1.08 -12.17
CA ASP A 310 -17.01 -0.69 -11.75
C ASP A 310 -16.03 -0.73 -12.93
N ALA A 311 -16.13 -1.73 -13.82
CA ALA A 311 -15.30 -1.84 -15.01
C ALA A 311 -15.54 -0.66 -15.98
N ILE A 312 -16.79 -0.30 -16.23
CA ILE A 312 -17.18 0.82 -17.10
C ILE A 312 -16.69 2.15 -16.49
N VAL A 313 -16.92 2.37 -15.19
CA VAL A 313 -16.49 3.60 -14.51
C VAL A 313 -14.98 3.77 -14.60
N ARG A 314 -14.21 2.70 -14.40
CA ARG A 314 -12.74 2.76 -14.50
C ARG A 314 -12.30 3.06 -15.94
N GLU A 315 -12.86 2.38 -16.92
CA GLU A 315 -12.53 2.58 -18.32
C GLU A 315 -12.81 4.02 -18.79
N GLU A 316 -13.96 4.59 -18.41
CA GLU A 316 -14.33 5.95 -18.80
C GLU A 316 -13.46 7.02 -18.11
N LEU A 317 -13.13 6.84 -16.83
CA LEU A 317 -12.27 7.77 -16.09
C LEU A 317 -10.81 7.73 -16.58
N GLU A 318 -10.30 6.55 -16.92
CA GLU A 318 -8.98 6.37 -17.53
C GLU A 318 -8.95 7.03 -18.92
N ARG A 319 -9.97 6.79 -19.75
CA ARG A 319 -10.10 7.41 -21.08
C ARG A 319 -10.17 8.95 -21.01
N ALA A 320 -10.87 9.47 -20.00
CA ALA A 320 -11.00 10.91 -19.77
C ALA A 320 -9.74 11.53 -19.14
N ASN A 321 -8.75 10.72 -18.73
CA ASN A 321 -7.58 11.16 -17.96
C ASN A 321 -7.97 12.08 -16.78
N ALA A 322 -8.97 11.64 -16.01
CA ALA A 322 -9.65 12.48 -15.02
C ALA A 322 -8.80 12.88 -13.82
N GLY A 323 -7.57 12.35 -13.69
CA GLY A 323 -6.62 12.69 -12.63
C GLY A 323 -7.06 12.34 -11.21
N ALA A 324 -8.09 11.51 -11.06
CA ALA A 324 -8.60 11.11 -9.76
C ALA A 324 -7.73 10.01 -9.13
N ASN A 325 -7.32 10.20 -7.89
CA ASN A 325 -6.46 9.25 -7.17
C ASN A 325 -7.19 7.95 -6.79
N GLN A 326 -8.51 8.02 -6.58
CA GLN A 326 -9.33 6.86 -6.27
C GLN A 326 -10.77 7.05 -6.74
N TYR A 327 -11.33 6.02 -7.36
CA TYR A 327 -12.70 6.00 -7.87
C TYR A 327 -13.22 4.57 -7.91
N PHE A 328 -14.53 4.40 -7.74
CA PHE A 328 -15.18 3.09 -7.75
C PHE A 328 -16.70 3.23 -7.84
N ALA A 329 -17.36 2.17 -8.29
CA ALA A 329 -18.80 2.04 -8.23
C ALA A 329 -19.28 1.47 -6.88
N VAL A 330 -20.49 1.85 -6.49
CA VAL A 330 -21.19 1.30 -5.31
C VAL A 330 -22.62 0.94 -5.75
N LEU A 331 -23.04 -0.27 -5.47
CA LEU A 331 -24.42 -0.70 -5.69
C LEU A 331 -25.25 -0.38 -4.44
N THR A 332 -26.19 0.55 -4.59
CA THR A 332 -27.11 0.96 -3.53
C THR A 332 -28.40 0.13 -3.61
N ASN A 333 -29.20 0.14 -2.54
CA ASN A 333 -30.56 -0.42 -2.56
C ASN A 333 -31.61 0.59 -3.05
N THR A 334 -31.18 1.74 -3.56
CA THR A 334 -32.08 2.77 -4.08
C THR A 334 -32.67 2.29 -5.40
N ARG A 335 -33.98 2.31 -5.48
CA ARG A 335 -34.72 1.98 -6.70
C ARG A 335 -35.32 3.23 -7.30
N SER A 336 -35.21 3.37 -8.61
CA SER A 336 -35.87 4.44 -9.34
C SER A 336 -37.29 3.99 -9.78
N VAL A 337 -38.18 4.96 -9.88
CA VAL A 337 -39.53 4.72 -10.39
C VAL A 337 -39.53 5.04 -11.87
N GLY A 338 -39.72 4.02 -12.70
CA GLY A 338 -40.02 4.20 -14.12
C GLY A 338 -41.53 4.31 -14.34
N VAL A 339 -41.95 5.18 -15.21
CA VAL A 339 -43.35 5.30 -15.65
C VAL A 339 -43.41 4.93 -17.13
N MET A 340 -44.06 3.80 -17.40
CA MET A 340 -44.35 3.33 -18.76
C MET A 340 -45.86 3.25 -18.96
N GLY A 341 -46.44 4.30 -19.55
CA GLY A 341 -47.89 4.42 -19.66
C GLY A 341 -48.56 4.56 -18.30
N ASP A 342 -49.59 3.72 -18.03
CA ASP A 342 -50.31 3.69 -16.76
C ASP A 342 -49.65 2.78 -15.70
N GLY A 343 -48.52 2.12 -16.05
CA GLY A 343 -47.78 1.23 -15.16
C GLY A 343 -46.57 1.92 -14.49
N ARG A 344 -46.32 1.60 -13.19
CA ARG A 344 -45.10 1.98 -12.49
C ARG A 344 -44.17 0.78 -12.44
N THR A 345 -42.91 0.96 -12.85
CA THR A 345 -41.85 -0.01 -12.63
C THR A 345 -40.91 0.51 -11.54
N TYR A 346 -40.30 -0.39 -10.81
CA TYR A 346 -39.31 -0.06 -9.78
C TYR A 346 -38.00 -0.80 -10.15
N ASP A 347 -37.08 -0.10 -10.75
CA ASP A 347 -35.80 -0.62 -11.15
C ASP A 347 -34.68 -0.18 -10.17
#